data_e5b0be8fa4041c28c8d96c95193e62ca
#
_entry.id   e5b0be8fa4041c28c8d96c95193e62ca
#
_cell.length_a   1.000
_cell.length_b   1.000
_cell.length_c   1.000
_cell.angle_alpha   90.00
_cell.angle_beta   90.00
_cell.angle_gamma   90.00
#
_symmetry.space_group_name_H-M   'P 1'
#
loop_
_entity.id
_entity.type
_entity.pdbx_description
1 polymer ?
#
loop_
_entity_poly.entity_id
_entity_poly.type
_entity_poly.pdbx_seq_one_letter_code
_entity_poly.pdbx_strand_id
1 'polypeptide(L)'
;SRRSTTHRRIINDKADYISGKGVVCDENEPLLGAFAARVNGRGETMRQVLNRLAFDKALFGNAFLEVVTDERRTFLSLYHQDASRCRVARDSQHVLLHHDWAAFNPAEARVLPLWPLTERQEDGTVRSMVHYKDYEPMFEHYGVPPYIAGFNVSAIAYKTDRWNISRLDNSFQLSGVMMLDSTADSEEQAERIIRAAEQKFAGNPGQVMFVLKEGSADDNSRFIPITSQNEGDWKTLHDQAVSDIVVAHSWFRTLSGLDYGGGFSAERILHEYEVALNTVILGEQAELLEPIRRVIGAVLGCDASSLEIVNRPPTRSKPVYMRVWEARKADGLDYDPQDERQQAFLSEITKYNVRSIG
;
A
#
# COMPACT_ATOMS: atom_id res chain seq x y z
N SER A 1 -1.44 -7.56 3.60
CA SER A 1 -0.57 -6.42 3.23
C SER A 1 0.86 -6.56 3.74
N ARG A 2 1.12 -7.15 4.93
CA ARG A 2 2.50 -7.25 5.50
C ARG A 2 3.42 -8.23 4.76
N ARG A 3 2.89 -9.08 3.89
CA ARG A 3 3.62 -10.18 3.21
C ARG A 3 3.81 -9.96 1.71
N SER A 4 3.19 -8.95 1.10
CA SER A 4 3.34 -8.59 -0.31
C SER A 4 3.75 -7.12 -0.39
N THR A 5 4.92 -6.87 -0.97
CA THR A 5 5.47 -5.52 -1.15
C THR A 5 4.59 -4.69 -2.07
N THR A 6 4.18 -5.25 -3.21
CA THR A 6 3.31 -4.60 -4.19
C THR A 6 1.97 -4.20 -3.57
N HIS A 7 1.30 -5.14 -2.91
CA HIS A 7 0.02 -4.90 -2.25
C HIS A 7 0.13 -3.80 -1.17
N ARG A 8 1.18 -3.84 -0.33
CA ARG A 8 1.41 -2.82 0.68
C ARG A 8 1.69 -1.45 0.07
N ARG A 9 2.50 -1.42 -0.99
CA ARG A 9 2.84 -0.18 -1.69
C ARG A 9 1.60 0.51 -2.23
N ILE A 10 0.74 -0.20 -2.93
CA ILE A 10 -0.49 0.35 -3.50
C ILE A 10 -1.42 0.93 -2.42
N ILE A 11 -1.59 0.23 -1.28
CA ILE A 11 -2.41 0.74 -0.18
C ILE A 11 -1.85 2.05 0.38
N ASN A 12 -0.53 2.13 0.59
CA ASN A 12 0.10 3.37 1.06
C ASN A 12 -0.10 4.51 0.05
N ASP A 13 0.15 4.24 -1.24
CA ASP A 13 0.01 5.24 -2.29
C ASP A 13 -1.44 5.74 -2.41
N LYS A 14 -2.43 4.83 -2.37
CA LYS A 14 -3.85 5.22 -2.34
C LYS A 14 -4.14 6.13 -1.15
N ALA A 15 -3.69 5.79 0.05
CA ALA A 15 -3.88 6.61 1.23
C ALA A 15 -3.24 7.99 1.09
N ASP A 16 -2.01 8.06 0.53
CA ASP A 16 -1.29 9.32 0.32
C ASP A 16 -1.93 10.21 -0.75
N TYR A 17 -2.42 9.63 -1.85
CA TYR A 17 -3.12 10.38 -2.89
C TYR A 17 -4.51 10.83 -2.43
N ILE A 18 -5.27 9.98 -1.75
CA ILE A 18 -6.60 10.30 -1.23
C ILE A 18 -6.52 11.38 -0.15
N SER A 19 -5.56 11.33 0.77
CA SER A 19 -5.38 12.38 1.79
C SER A 19 -4.77 13.69 1.23
N GLY A 20 -4.26 13.66 -0.01
CA GLY A 20 -3.72 14.82 -0.71
C GLY A 20 -2.50 15.45 -0.05
N LYS A 21 -2.29 16.75 -0.30
CA LYS A 21 -1.16 17.53 0.21
C LYS A 21 -1.52 18.47 1.36
N GLY A 22 -2.75 18.42 1.81
CA GLY A 22 -3.30 19.24 2.88
C GLY A 22 -4.80 19.40 2.71
N VAL A 23 -5.39 20.11 3.66
CA VAL A 23 -6.80 20.48 3.62
C VAL A 23 -6.88 21.99 3.69
N VAL A 24 -7.72 22.58 2.87
CA VAL A 24 -7.97 24.02 2.82
C VAL A 24 -9.45 24.29 3.04
N CYS A 25 -9.78 25.49 3.44
CA CYS A 25 -11.15 26.01 3.55
C CYS A 25 -11.16 27.47 3.11
N ASP A 26 -12.35 28.07 3.07
CA ASP A 26 -12.50 29.50 2.79
C ASP A 26 -11.72 30.32 3.82
N GLU A 27 -11.03 31.37 3.37
CA GLU A 27 -10.28 32.30 4.21
C GLU A 27 -11.20 33.07 5.20
N ASN A 28 -12.47 33.18 4.87
CA ASN A 28 -13.48 33.79 5.73
C ASN A 28 -13.93 32.89 6.89
N GLU A 29 -13.44 31.64 6.95
CA GLU A 29 -13.77 30.68 7.99
C GLU A 29 -12.53 30.29 8.84
N PRO A 30 -11.98 31.24 9.63
CA PRO A 30 -10.73 31.01 10.37
C PRO A 30 -10.86 29.91 11.44
N LEU A 31 -12.05 29.66 11.97
CA LEU A 31 -12.31 28.56 12.92
C LEU A 31 -12.13 27.20 12.25
N LEU A 32 -12.64 27.04 11.03
CA LEU A 32 -12.52 25.81 10.25
C LEU A 32 -11.07 25.57 9.86
N GLY A 33 -10.33 26.60 9.46
CA GLY A 33 -8.90 26.51 9.15
C GLY A 33 -8.07 26.12 10.38
N ALA A 34 -8.32 26.72 11.52
CA ALA A 34 -7.66 26.38 12.78
C ALA A 34 -7.99 24.94 13.21
N PHE A 35 -9.24 24.51 13.05
CA PHE A 35 -9.63 23.13 13.33
C PHE A 35 -8.95 22.14 12.38
N ALA A 36 -8.89 22.41 11.06
CA ALA A 36 -8.21 21.54 10.11
C ALA A 36 -6.70 21.41 10.39
N ALA A 37 -6.08 22.46 10.92
CA ALA A 37 -4.69 22.45 11.34
C ALA A 37 -4.42 21.61 12.61
N ARG A 38 -5.43 21.48 13.48
CA ARG A 38 -5.33 20.72 14.73
C ARG A 38 -6.70 20.13 15.13
N VAL A 39 -6.97 18.92 14.67
CA VAL A 39 -8.28 18.26 14.83
C VAL A 39 -8.49 17.57 16.17
N ASN A 40 -7.47 17.46 17.02
CA ASN A 40 -7.56 16.78 18.31
C ASN A 40 -6.47 17.17 19.30
N GLY A 41 -6.60 16.69 20.53
CA GLY A 41 -5.67 16.95 21.62
C GLY A 41 -4.26 16.38 21.42
N ARG A 42 -4.07 15.46 20.46
CA ARG A 42 -2.74 14.95 20.09
C ARG A 42 -1.97 15.88 19.12
N GLY A 43 -2.62 16.97 18.67
CA GLY A 43 -2.04 17.89 17.71
C GLY A 43 -2.04 17.36 16.28
N GLU A 44 -2.85 16.37 15.95
CA GLU A 44 -2.95 15.81 14.61
C GLU A 44 -3.68 16.78 13.68
N THR A 45 -3.20 16.86 12.43
CA THR A 45 -3.86 17.64 11.38
C THR A 45 -4.98 16.82 10.74
N MET A 46 -5.94 17.50 10.09
CA MET A 46 -7.01 16.84 9.33
C MET A 46 -6.42 15.87 8.28
N ARG A 47 -5.36 16.28 7.56
CA ARG A 47 -4.69 15.41 6.60
C ARG A 47 -4.16 14.11 7.21
N GLN A 48 -3.58 14.17 8.41
CA GLN A 48 -3.06 12.96 9.08
C GLN A 48 -4.18 11.99 9.45
N VAL A 49 -5.32 12.51 9.91
CA VAL A 49 -6.49 11.69 10.21
C VAL A 49 -7.08 11.09 8.93
N LEU A 50 -7.24 11.89 7.88
CA LEU A 50 -7.72 11.43 6.56
C LEU A 50 -6.82 10.35 5.96
N ASN A 51 -5.49 10.50 6.08
CA ASN A 51 -4.53 9.49 5.57
C ASN A 51 -4.74 8.13 6.24
N ARG A 52 -4.94 8.11 7.56
CA ARG A 52 -5.18 6.87 8.28
C ARG A 52 -6.55 6.26 7.96
N LEU A 53 -7.58 7.09 7.80
CA LEU A 53 -8.91 6.64 7.38
C LEU A 53 -8.86 6.02 5.97
N ALA A 54 -8.21 6.72 5.02
CA ALA A 54 -8.01 6.22 3.66
C ALA A 54 -7.21 4.92 3.64
N PHE A 55 -6.17 4.83 4.49
CA PHE A 55 -5.38 3.61 4.63
C PHE A 55 -6.22 2.43 5.14
N ASP A 56 -6.98 2.62 6.21
CA ASP A 56 -7.83 1.56 6.77
C ASP A 56 -8.94 1.17 5.80
N LYS A 57 -9.58 2.15 5.13
CA LYS A 57 -10.60 1.90 4.10
C LYS A 57 -10.03 1.09 2.94
N ALA A 58 -8.85 1.47 2.42
CA ALA A 58 -8.17 0.73 1.35
C ALA A 58 -7.73 -0.67 1.77
N LEU A 59 -7.39 -0.89 3.06
CA LEU A 59 -6.91 -2.17 3.57
C LEU A 59 -8.05 -3.12 3.98
N PHE A 60 -9.09 -2.59 4.61
CA PHE A 60 -10.15 -3.39 5.24
C PHE A 60 -11.53 -3.21 4.60
N GLY A 61 -11.69 -2.26 3.68
CA GLY A 61 -13.00 -1.80 3.20
C GLY A 61 -13.81 -1.08 4.29
N ASN A 62 -13.16 -0.75 5.41
CA ASN A 62 -13.78 -0.14 6.59
C ASN A 62 -12.80 0.82 7.25
N ALA A 63 -13.29 1.96 7.76
CA ALA A 63 -12.53 2.87 8.59
C ALA A 63 -13.43 3.48 9.69
N PHE A 64 -12.82 3.89 10.78
CA PHE A 64 -13.54 4.39 11.96
C PHE A 64 -12.96 5.72 12.44
N LEU A 65 -13.84 6.69 12.66
CA LEU A 65 -13.52 8.02 13.17
C LEU A 65 -14.28 8.27 14.45
N GLU A 66 -13.59 8.38 15.57
CA GLU A 66 -14.17 8.76 16.85
C GLU A 66 -14.36 10.27 16.91
N VAL A 67 -15.57 10.68 17.23
CA VAL A 67 -16.00 12.07 17.45
C VAL A 67 -16.10 12.30 18.94
N VAL A 68 -15.43 13.31 19.45
CA VAL A 68 -15.43 13.69 20.87
C VAL A 68 -15.79 15.14 21.01
N THR A 69 -16.77 15.42 21.84
CA THR A 69 -17.25 16.77 22.18
C THR A 69 -17.69 16.80 23.63
N ASP A 70 -18.29 17.88 24.08
CA ASP A 70 -19.02 17.99 25.35
C ASP A 70 -20.55 18.18 25.12
N GLU A 71 -21.33 18.14 26.19
CA GLU A 71 -22.77 18.33 26.09
C GLU A 71 -23.17 19.71 25.53
N ARG A 72 -22.32 20.70 25.73
CA ARG A 72 -22.54 22.07 25.23
C ARG A 72 -21.99 22.30 23.85
N ARG A 73 -21.30 21.27 23.27
CA ARG A 73 -20.63 21.34 21.96
C ARG A 73 -19.63 22.50 21.86
N THR A 74 -18.87 22.75 22.94
CA THR A 74 -17.92 23.86 23.02
C THR A 74 -16.62 23.55 22.27
N PHE A 75 -16.35 22.27 22.04
CA PHE A 75 -15.21 21.82 21.25
C PHE A 75 -15.57 20.60 20.40
N LEU A 76 -14.74 20.31 19.41
CA LEU A 76 -14.77 19.10 18.61
C LEU A 76 -13.36 18.52 18.53
N SER A 77 -13.24 17.21 18.70
CA SER A 77 -12.02 16.47 18.42
C SER A 77 -12.31 15.23 17.61
N LEU A 78 -11.48 14.96 16.61
CA LEU A 78 -11.59 13.81 15.72
C LEU A 78 -10.39 12.90 15.89
N TYR A 79 -10.61 11.62 16.17
CA TYR A 79 -9.58 10.62 16.35
C TYR A 79 -9.80 9.44 15.41
N HIS A 80 -8.83 9.12 14.57
CA HIS A 80 -8.82 7.87 13.85
C HIS A 80 -8.74 6.70 14.85
N GLN A 81 -9.57 5.68 14.67
CA GLN A 81 -9.51 4.42 15.40
C GLN A 81 -9.11 3.30 14.43
N ASP A 82 -8.11 2.52 14.81
CA ASP A 82 -7.61 1.38 14.03
C ASP A 82 -8.76 0.39 13.75
N ALA A 83 -9.09 0.19 12.48
CA ALA A 83 -10.19 -0.68 12.06
C ALA A 83 -10.02 -2.13 12.53
N SER A 84 -8.79 -2.61 12.74
CA SER A 84 -8.54 -3.94 13.29
C SER A 84 -9.02 -4.10 14.73
N ARG A 85 -9.15 -2.99 15.46
CA ARG A 85 -9.61 -2.94 16.87
C ARG A 85 -11.09 -2.67 17.00
N CYS A 86 -11.78 -2.32 15.93
CA CYS A 86 -13.19 -1.98 15.92
C CYS A 86 -14.05 -3.16 15.49
N ARG A 87 -15.17 -3.38 16.14
CA ARG A 87 -16.21 -4.34 15.74
C ARG A 87 -17.58 -3.69 15.87
N VAL A 88 -18.37 -3.78 14.81
CA VAL A 88 -19.77 -3.34 14.82
C VAL A 88 -20.56 -4.32 15.68
N ALA A 89 -21.36 -3.80 16.61
CA ALA A 89 -22.21 -4.60 17.46
C ALA A 89 -23.38 -5.20 16.66
N ARG A 90 -24.00 -6.24 17.20
CA ARG A 90 -25.12 -6.93 16.56
C ARG A 90 -26.34 -6.04 16.31
N ASP A 91 -26.50 -4.99 17.11
CA ASP A 91 -27.59 -4.02 16.98
C ASP A 91 -27.38 -3.02 15.83
N SER A 92 -26.22 -3.06 15.16
CA SER A 92 -25.82 -2.12 14.10
C SER A 92 -25.83 -0.64 14.54
N GLN A 93 -25.89 -0.37 15.83
CA GLN A 93 -25.93 1.00 16.38
C GLN A 93 -24.70 1.35 17.22
N HIS A 94 -23.89 0.35 17.59
CA HIS A 94 -22.71 0.54 18.41
C HIS A 94 -21.46 -0.08 17.78
N VAL A 95 -20.31 0.43 18.18
CA VAL A 95 -18.98 -0.12 17.85
C VAL A 95 -18.25 -0.44 19.14
N LEU A 96 -17.73 -1.67 19.21
CA LEU A 96 -16.88 -2.12 20.27
C LEU A 96 -15.42 -1.92 19.87
N LEU A 97 -14.63 -1.32 20.76
CA LEU A 97 -13.18 -1.16 20.61
C LEU A 97 -12.47 -2.05 21.62
N HIS A 98 -11.60 -2.94 21.14
CA HIS A 98 -10.80 -3.80 21.99
C HIS A 98 -9.39 -3.95 21.43
N HIS A 99 -8.39 -4.04 22.30
CA HIS A 99 -6.99 -4.08 21.89
C HIS A 99 -6.58 -5.45 21.31
N ASP A 100 -7.20 -6.53 21.78
CA ASP A 100 -6.93 -7.90 21.33
C ASP A 100 -8.23 -8.73 21.25
N TRP A 101 -8.68 -8.98 20.03
CA TRP A 101 -9.88 -9.79 19.79
C TRP A 101 -9.68 -11.28 19.97
N ALA A 102 -8.43 -11.78 20.03
CA ALA A 102 -8.15 -13.19 20.32
C ALA A 102 -8.33 -13.48 21.81
N ALA A 103 -8.09 -12.47 22.67
CA ALA A 103 -8.31 -12.54 24.11
C ALA A 103 -9.39 -11.54 24.54
N PHE A 104 -10.57 -11.58 23.88
CA PHE A 104 -11.64 -10.62 24.11
C PHE A 104 -12.19 -10.69 25.53
N ASN A 105 -12.13 -9.55 26.24
CA ASN A 105 -12.74 -9.35 27.55
C ASN A 105 -13.78 -8.21 27.43
N PRO A 106 -15.08 -8.49 27.61
CA PRO A 106 -16.13 -7.47 27.54
C PRO A 106 -15.94 -6.30 28.51
N ALA A 107 -15.34 -6.53 29.68
CA ALA A 107 -15.09 -5.49 30.68
C ALA A 107 -14.03 -4.46 30.26
N GLU A 108 -13.17 -4.81 29.31
CA GLU A 108 -12.11 -3.95 28.76
C GLU A 108 -12.52 -3.31 27.44
N ALA A 109 -13.63 -3.74 26.85
CA ALA A 109 -14.13 -3.20 25.61
C ALA A 109 -14.81 -1.85 25.84
N ARG A 110 -14.39 -0.82 25.08
CA ARG A 110 -15.13 0.42 25.00
C ARG A 110 -16.26 0.26 23.99
N VAL A 111 -17.46 0.67 24.36
CA VAL A 111 -18.63 0.66 23.48
C VAL A 111 -18.97 2.12 23.14
N LEU A 112 -19.08 2.43 21.87
CA LEU A 112 -19.43 3.77 21.40
C LEU A 112 -20.59 3.68 20.41
N PRO A 113 -21.59 4.57 20.50
CA PRO A 113 -22.67 4.61 19.54
C PRO A 113 -22.20 5.07 18.17
N LEU A 114 -22.85 4.61 17.11
CA LEU A 114 -22.65 5.12 15.77
C LEU A 114 -23.31 6.48 15.60
N TRP A 115 -22.58 7.42 14.98
CA TRP A 115 -23.12 8.73 14.62
C TRP A 115 -24.39 8.60 13.73
N PRO A 116 -25.47 9.36 13.96
CA PRO A 116 -25.56 10.55 14.82
C PRO A 116 -25.91 10.28 16.28
N LEU A 117 -26.00 9.03 16.72
CA LEU A 117 -26.19 8.72 18.13
C LEU A 117 -24.94 9.15 18.92
N THR A 118 -25.16 9.64 20.12
CA THR A 118 -24.07 10.09 21.00
C THR A 118 -24.32 9.59 22.43
N GLU A 119 -23.26 9.32 23.15
CA GLU A 119 -23.30 8.85 24.53
C GLU A 119 -22.32 9.63 25.39
N ARG A 120 -22.79 10.02 26.59
CA ARG A 120 -21.95 10.67 27.59
C ARG A 120 -21.12 9.64 28.32
N GLN A 121 -19.82 9.92 28.37
CA GLN A 121 -18.85 9.10 29.09
C GLN A 121 -18.68 9.59 30.53
N GLU A 122 -18.08 8.76 31.40
CA GLU A 122 -17.77 9.08 32.78
C GLU A 122 -16.85 10.31 32.93
N ASP A 123 -15.99 10.58 31.96
CA ASP A 123 -15.09 11.74 31.88
C ASP A 123 -15.81 13.05 31.50
N GLY A 124 -17.15 13.02 31.36
CA GLY A 124 -17.98 14.16 30.98
C GLY A 124 -17.93 14.48 29.47
N THR A 125 -17.17 13.76 28.67
CA THR A 125 -17.19 13.92 27.22
C THR A 125 -18.38 13.19 26.60
N VAL A 126 -18.83 13.68 25.46
CA VAL A 126 -19.82 13.02 24.61
C VAL A 126 -19.12 12.43 23.41
N ARG A 127 -19.33 11.14 23.17
CA ARG A 127 -18.60 10.41 22.12
C ARG A 127 -19.54 9.69 21.18
N SER A 128 -19.06 9.51 19.96
CA SER A 128 -19.70 8.70 18.93
C SER A 128 -18.66 8.22 17.93
N MET A 129 -19.05 7.30 17.07
CA MET A 129 -18.18 6.72 16.03
C MET A 129 -18.81 6.92 14.66
N VAL A 130 -18.06 7.50 13.72
CA VAL A 130 -18.40 7.45 12.29
C VAL A 130 -17.76 6.20 11.70
N HIS A 131 -18.57 5.37 11.05
CA HIS A 131 -18.12 4.17 10.35
C HIS A 131 -18.19 4.41 8.84
N TYR A 132 -17.04 4.37 8.20
CA TYR A 132 -16.91 4.39 6.75
C TYR A 132 -16.85 2.94 6.25
N LYS A 133 -17.66 2.60 5.27
CA LYS A 133 -17.63 1.26 4.65
C LYS A 133 -17.99 1.34 3.19
N ASP A 134 -17.31 0.53 2.37
CA ASP A 134 -17.67 0.32 0.99
C ASP A 134 -18.96 -0.53 0.93
N TYR A 135 -19.84 -0.18 0.00
CA TYR A 135 -21.04 -0.99 -0.23
C TYR A 135 -20.67 -2.32 -0.89
N GLU A 136 -21.07 -3.39 -0.25
CA GLU A 136 -20.95 -4.74 -0.82
C GLU A 136 -22.28 -5.49 -0.61
N PRO A 137 -22.90 -6.01 -1.66
CA PRO A 137 -24.12 -6.80 -1.54
C PRO A 137 -23.96 -7.94 -0.54
N MET A 138 -24.99 -8.22 0.26
CA MET A 138 -25.02 -9.25 1.31
C MET A 138 -24.18 -8.98 2.55
N PHE A 139 -23.40 -7.89 2.61
CA PHE A 139 -22.60 -7.49 3.78
C PHE A 139 -23.22 -6.29 4.48
N GLU A 140 -24.02 -6.56 5.50
CA GLU A 140 -24.77 -5.50 6.22
C GLU A 140 -23.86 -4.66 7.13
N HIS A 141 -22.98 -5.30 7.91
CA HIS A 141 -22.23 -4.62 8.97
C HIS A 141 -20.92 -4.04 8.49
N TYR A 142 -20.27 -4.65 7.51
CA TYR A 142 -18.96 -4.28 7.06
C TYR A 142 -18.89 -4.11 5.55
N GLY A 143 -18.02 -3.21 5.10
CA GLY A 143 -17.53 -3.22 3.74
C GLY A 143 -16.51 -4.33 3.53
N VAL A 144 -16.28 -4.69 2.30
CA VAL A 144 -15.29 -5.69 1.88
C VAL A 144 -14.09 -4.97 1.25
N PRO A 145 -12.85 -5.40 1.52
CA PRO A 145 -11.69 -4.79 0.88
C PRO A 145 -11.82 -4.80 -0.65
N PRO A 146 -11.63 -3.67 -1.34
CA PRO A 146 -11.87 -3.58 -2.79
C PRO A 146 -11.01 -4.55 -3.61
N TYR A 147 -9.86 -4.97 -3.07
CA TYR A 147 -8.94 -5.92 -3.70
C TYR A 147 -9.25 -7.40 -3.39
N ILE A 148 -10.37 -7.74 -2.78
CA ILE A 148 -10.65 -9.12 -2.33
C ILE A 148 -10.58 -10.13 -3.48
N ALA A 149 -10.98 -9.72 -4.69
CA ALA A 149 -10.87 -10.54 -5.89
C ALA A 149 -9.41 -10.93 -6.23
N GLY A 150 -8.44 -10.10 -5.83
CA GLY A 150 -7.00 -10.34 -5.99
C GLY A 150 -6.34 -11.08 -4.84
N PHE A 151 -7.09 -11.64 -3.89
CA PHE A 151 -6.53 -12.33 -2.72
C PHE A 151 -5.61 -13.50 -3.12
N ASN A 152 -6.04 -14.33 -4.04
CA ASN A 152 -5.27 -15.47 -4.54
C ASN A 152 -3.98 -15.02 -5.25
N VAL A 153 -4.04 -13.95 -6.00
CA VAL A 153 -2.88 -13.40 -6.71
C VAL A 153 -1.85 -12.86 -5.74
N SER A 154 -2.29 -12.17 -4.69
CA SER A 154 -1.41 -11.74 -3.59
C SER A 154 -0.77 -12.92 -2.86
N ALA A 155 -1.48 -14.04 -2.74
CA ALA A 155 -0.92 -15.27 -2.17
C ALA A 155 0.10 -15.93 -3.11
N ILE A 156 -0.12 -15.89 -4.43
CA ILE A 156 0.85 -16.37 -5.44
C ILE A 156 2.14 -15.56 -5.34
N ALA A 157 2.09 -14.24 -5.38
CA ALA A 157 3.27 -13.39 -5.23
C ALA A 157 4.06 -13.73 -3.97
N TYR A 158 3.39 -13.84 -2.81
CA TYR A 158 4.02 -14.23 -1.54
C TYR A 158 4.65 -15.63 -1.58
N LYS A 159 3.97 -16.62 -2.18
CA LYS A 159 4.50 -17.98 -2.29
C LYS A 159 5.70 -18.04 -3.22
N THR A 160 5.70 -17.27 -4.29
CA THR A 160 6.84 -17.15 -5.21
C THR A 160 8.07 -16.57 -4.50
N ASP A 161 7.90 -15.50 -3.69
CA ASP A 161 8.98 -14.95 -2.88
C ASP A 161 9.51 -15.99 -1.87
N ARG A 162 8.62 -16.70 -1.18
CA ARG A 162 8.99 -17.77 -0.24
C ARG A 162 9.75 -18.91 -0.91
N TRP A 163 9.31 -19.28 -2.10
CA TRP A 163 10.00 -20.33 -2.88
C TRP A 163 11.40 -19.87 -3.29
N ASN A 164 11.56 -18.62 -3.76
CA ASN A 164 12.86 -18.05 -4.09
C ASN A 164 13.80 -18.01 -2.87
N ILE A 165 13.29 -17.58 -1.69
CA ILE A 165 14.04 -17.59 -0.44
C ILE A 165 14.48 -19.02 -0.10
N SER A 166 13.57 -19.99 -0.14
CA SER A 166 13.89 -21.39 0.14
C SER A 166 14.95 -21.95 -0.82
N ARG A 167 14.92 -21.57 -2.09
CA ARG A 167 15.97 -21.95 -3.05
C ARG A 167 17.33 -21.34 -2.69
N LEU A 168 17.36 -20.08 -2.28
CA LEU A 168 18.59 -19.42 -1.83
C LEU A 168 19.13 -20.05 -0.55
N ASP A 169 18.26 -20.34 0.42
CA ASP A 169 18.63 -20.96 1.69
C ASP A 169 19.16 -22.39 1.48
N ASN A 170 18.58 -23.14 0.55
CA ASN A 170 18.97 -24.50 0.22
C ASN A 170 20.01 -24.56 -0.91
N SER A 171 20.73 -23.44 -1.18
CA SER A 171 21.83 -23.37 -2.15
C SER A 171 21.48 -23.94 -3.53
N PHE A 172 20.41 -23.43 -4.14
CA PHE A 172 20.06 -23.70 -5.56
C PHE A 172 19.85 -25.18 -5.95
N GLN A 173 18.85 -25.85 -5.43
CA GLN A 173 18.41 -27.19 -5.84
C GLN A 173 19.42 -28.31 -5.58
N LEU A 174 18.91 -29.52 -5.40
CA LEU A 174 19.67 -30.73 -5.60
C LEU A 174 20.33 -30.62 -6.97
N SER A 175 21.62 -30.29 -7.01
CA SER A 175 22.36 -30.10 -8.28
C SER A 175 22.42 -31.38 -9.07
N GLY A 176 22.20 -32.51 -8.39
CA GLY A 176 22.17 -33.83 -9.00
C GLY A 176 22.16 -34.96 -7.99
N VAL A 177 22.14 -36.13 -8.52
CA VAL A 177 22.31 -37.39 -7.77
C VAL A 177 23.68 -37.92 -8.05
N MET A 178 24.52 -38.09 -7.02
CA MET A 178 25.79 -38.78 -7.10
C MET A 178 25.56 -40.27 -6.80
N MET A 179 25.63 -41.07 -7.82
CA MET A 179 25.64 -42.51 -7.68
C MET A 179 27.09 -42.96 -7.40
N LEU A 180 27.31 -43.51 -6.22
CA LEU A 180 28.60 -44.09 -5.84
C LEU A 180 28.52 -45.61 -6.04
N ASP A 181 29.40 -46.11 -6.89
CA ASP A 181 29.59 -47.55 -7.09
C ASP A 181 30.59 -48.02 -6.04
N SER A 182 30.13 -48.63 -4.99
CA SER A 182 30.97 -49.11 -3.88
C SER A 182 30.38 -50.37 -3.25
N THR A 183 31.20 -51.34 -3.02
CA THR A 183 30.83 -52.52 -2.26
C THR A 183 30.87 -52.19 -0.78
N ALA A 184 29.72 -52.21 -0.13
CA ALA A 184 29.60 -52.13 1.31
C ALA A 184 29.23 -53.51 1.85
N ASP A 185 30.10 -54.07 2.73
CA ASP A 185 29.87 -55.39 3.32
C ASP A 185 28.83 -55.39 4.46
N SER A 186 28.40 -54.18 4.86
CA SER A 186 27.36 -53.99 5.88
C SER A 186 26.65 -52.63 5.71
N GLU A 187 25.42 -52.51 6.23
CA GLU A 187 24.63 -51.30 6.27
C GLU A 187 25.37 -50.16 7.00
N GLU A 188 26.09 -50.47 8.08
CA GLU A 188 26.91 -49.49 8.79
C GLU A 188 28.11 -48.95 7.97
N GLN A 189 28.64 -49.77 7.09
CA GLN A 189 29.72 -49.34 6.16
C GLN A 189 29.14 -48.46 5.06
N ALA A 190 27.97 -48.79 4.55
CA ALA A 190 27.24 -47.97 3.57
C ALA A 190 26.94 -46.56 4.12
N GLU A 191 26.40 -46.49 5.36
CA GLU A 191 26.17 -45.20 6.04
C GLU A 191 27.45 -44.39 6.26
N ARG A 192 28.59 -45.03 6.59
CA ARG A 192 29.86 -44.34 6.78
C ARG A 192 30.39 -43.76 5.45
N ILE A 193 30.23 -44.45 4.34
CA ILE A 193 30.62 -43.97 3.01
C ILE A 193 29.76 -42.77 2.62
N ILE A 194 28.42 -42.84 2.84
CA ILE A 194 27.52 -41.73 2.55
C ILE A 194 27.86 -40.50 3.39
N ARG A 195 28.04 -40.69 4.73
CA ARG A 195 28.41 -39.59 5.62
C ARG A 195 29.78 -38.97 5.30
N ALA A 196 30.75 -39.75 4.87
CA ALA A 196 32.06 -39.25 4.44
C ALA A 196 31.93 -38.42 3.14
N ALA A 197 31.10 -38.87 2.19
CA ALA A 197 30.79 -38.13 0.99
C ALA A 197 30.04 -36.81 1.31
N GLU A 198 29.02 -36.87 2.15
CA GLU A 198 28.31 -35.69 2.61
C GLU A 198 29.21 -34.68 3.33
N GLN A 199 30.13 -35.13 4.19
CA GLN A 199 31.11 -34.27 4.88
C GLN A 199 32.12 -33.64 3.90
N LYS A 200 32.55 -34.35 2.85
CA LYS A 200 33.48 -33.84 1.84
C LYS A 200 32.84 -32.75 0.97
N PHE A 201 31.53 -32.80 0.83
CA PHE A 201 30.74 -31.80 0.09
C PHE A 201 29.98 -30.83 1.02
N ALA A 202 30.31 -30.85 2.33
CA ALA A 202 29.62 -30.10 3.42
C ALA A 202 29.72 -28.57 3.31
N GLY A 203 30.38 -28.03 2.28
CA GLY A 203 30.29 -26.59 1.98
C GLY A 203 28.91 -26.14 1.48
N ASN A 204 28.08 -27.06 1.00
CA ASN A 204 26.74 -26.80 0.47
C ASN A 204 25.80 -27.99 0.78
N PRO A 205 25.32 -28.13 2.01
CA PRO A 205 24.40 -29.20 2.37
C PRO A 205 23.09 -29.12 1.58
N GLY A 206 22.69 -30.21 0.96
CA GLY A 206 21.44 -30.33 0.20
C GLY A 206 21.58 -30.17 -1.32
N GLN A 207 22.78 -29.99 -1.85
CA GLN A 207 22.98 -29.83 -3.30
C GLN A 207 23.12 -31.16 -4.06
N VAL A 208 23.51 -32.23 -3.39
CA VAL A 208 23.77 -33.53 -4.04
C VAL A 208 23.14 -34.64 -3.17
N MET A 209 22.32 -35.47 -3.79
CA MET A 209 21.83 -36.69 -3.18
C MET A 209 22.85 -37.80 -3.47
N PHE A 210 23.29 -38.49 -2.41
CA PHE A 210 24.20 -39.63 -2.56
C PHE A 210 23.39 -40.93 -2.55
N VAL A 211 23.60 -41.76 -3.51
CA VAL A 211 23.02 -43.10 -3.63
C VAL A 211 24.11 -44.09 -3.81
N LEU A 212 24.23 -45.09 -2.91
CA LEU A 212 25.09 -46.22 -3.07
C LEU A 212 24.42 -47.24 -3.97
N LYS A 213 25.16 -47.70 -4.98
CA LYS A 213 24.78 -48.80 -5.83
C LYS A 213 25.69 -50.01 -5.48
N GLU A 214 25.13 -51.21 -5.37
CA GLU A 214 25.92 -52.43 -5.18
C GLU A 214 26.94 -52.57 -6.32
N GLY A 215 28.21 -52.78 -5.93
CA GLY A 215 29.36 -52.71 -6.79
C GLY A 215 29.28 -53.66 -7.96
N SER A 216 29.56 -53.14 -9.12
CA SER A 216 29.85 -53.88 -10.33
C SER A 216 31.35 -53.88 -10.56
N ALA A 217 31.87 -54.85 -11.32
CA ALA A 217 33.31 -55.02 -11.57
C ALA A 217 34.00 -53.80 -12.26
N ASP A 218 33.20 -52.87 -12.82
CA ASP A 218 33.65 -51.60 -13.37
C ASP A 218 33.11 -50.44 -12.48
N ASP A 219 34.00 -49.52 -12.09
CA ASP A 219 33.61 -48.30 -11.34
C ASP A 219 32.70 -47.41 -12.21
N ASN A 220 31.39 -47.51 -11.94
CA ASN A 220 30.37 -46.76 -12.63
C ASN A 220 29.82 -45.60 -11.78
N SER A 221 30.60 -45.05 -10.86
CA SER A 221 30.25 -43.86 -10.11
C SER A 221 29.98 -42.70 -11.08
N ARG A 222 28.81 -42.12 -11.02
CA ARG A 222 28.41 -41.02 -11.90
C ARG A 222 27.55 -39.97 -11.23
N PHE A 223 27.73 -38.75 -11.65
CA PHE A 223 26.87 -37.64 -11.29
C PHE A 223 25.74 -37.47 -12.32
N ILE A 224 24.52 -37.48 -11.87
CA ILE A 224 23.32 -37.22 -12.70
C ILE A 224 22.81 -35.84 -12.35
N PRO A 225 23.03 -34.81 -13.19
CA PRO A 225 22.52 -33.48 -12.91
C PRO A 225 20.99 -33.47 -13.02
N ILE A 226 20.33 -32.81 -12.04
CA ILE A 226 18.90 -32.52 -12.11
C ILE A 226 18.75 -31.11 -12.65
N THR A 227 18.39 -30.97 -13.91
CA THR A 227 18.10 -29.69 -14.54
C THR A 227 16.62 -29.35 -14.35
N SER A 228 16.34 -28.24 -13.67
CA SER A 228 14.99 -27.69 -13.60
C SER A 228 14.67 -26.94 -14.89
N GLN A 229 13.72 -27.44 -15.65
CA GLN A 229 13.27 -26.82 -16.92
C GLN A 229 12.37 -25.59 -16.71
N ASN A 230 12.02 -25.21 -15.48
CA ASN A 230 10.95 -24.26 -15.19
C ASN A 230 11.44 -22.92 -14.60
N GLU A 231 12.70 -22.51 -14.79
CA GLU A 231 13.22 -21.26 -14.20
C GLU A 231 12.55 -20.00 -14.77
N GLY A 232 12.12 -20.01 -16.03
CA GLY A 232 11.42 -18.90 -16.68
C GLY A 232 10.00 -18.68 -16.19
N ASP A 233 9.32 -19.74 -15.78
CA ASP A 233 7.89 -19.71 -15.43
C ASP A 233 7.62 -18.94 -14.14
N TRP A 234 8.53 -19.01 -13.15
CA TRP A 234 8.34 -18.34 -11.86
C TRP A 234 8.46 -16.82 -11.93
N LYS A 235 9.37 -16.30 -12.76
CA LYS A 235 9.49 -14.87 -13.00
C LYS A 235 8.25 -14.34 -13.70
N THR A 236 7.81 -15.02 -14.73
CA THR A 236 6.60 -14.69 -15.49
C THR A 236 5.38 -14.72 -14.58
N LEU A 237 5.26 -15.75 -13.74
CA LEU A 237 4.17 -15.88 -12.78
C LEU A 237 4.17 -14.75 -11.74
N HIS A 238 5.35 -14.36 -11.24
CA HIS A 238 5.48 -13.24 -10.33
C HIS A 238 5.09 -11.91 -11.00
N ASP A 239 5.59 -11.64 -12.22
CA ASP A 239 5.30 -10.41 -12.97
C ASP A 239 3.79 -10.32 -13.33
N GLN A 240 3.18 -11.44 -13.67
CA GLN A 240 1.73 -11.56 -13.86
C GLN A 240 0.99 -11.25 -12.55
N ALA A 241 1.40 -11.86 -11.44
CA ALA A 241 0.79 -11.63 -10.15
C ALA A 241 0.87 -10.16 -9.72
N VAL A 242 2.01 -9.48 -9.94
CA VAL A 242 2.15 -8.04 -9.69
C VAL A 242 1.14 -7.25 -10.53
N SER A 243 0.96 -7.59 -11.81
CA SER A 243 0.01 -6.93 -12.71
C SER A 243 -1.43 -7.09 -12.22
N ASP A 244 -1.80 -8.31 -11.86
CA ASP A 244 -3.14 -8.65 -11.40
C ASP A 244 -3.47 -8.01 -10.04
N ILE A 245 -2.47 -7.85 -9.15
CA ILE A 245 -2.64 -7.10 -7.89
C ILE A 245 -2.99 -5.64 -8.19
N VAL A 246 -2.32 -4.99 -9.14
CA VAL A 246 -2.62 -3.60 -9.53
C VAL A 246 -4.06 -3.48 -10.04
N VAL A 247 -4.49 -4.40 -10.91
CA VAL A 247 -5.86 -4.46 -11.42
C VAL A 247 -6.86 -4.67 -10.30
N ALA A 248 -6.61 -5.62 -9.38
CA ALA A 248 -7.49 -5.89 -8.25
C ALA A 248 -7.67 -4.69 -7.32
N HIS A 249 -6.68 -3.80 -7.25
CA HIS A 249 -6.78 -2.55 -6.50
C HIS A 249 -7.44 -1.41 -7.28
N SER A 250 -7.82 -1.61 -8.54
CA SER A 250 -8.25 -0.52 -9.45
C SER A 250 -7.26 0.64 -9.39
N TRP A 251 -5.97 0.35 -9.59
CA TRP A 251 -4.90 1.32 -9.42
C TRP A 251 -3.95 1.35 -10.63
N PHE A 252 -2.99 2.26 -10.63
CA PHE A 252 -2.07 2.52 -11.74
C PHE A 252 -0.64 2.13 -11.35
N ARG A 253 0.04 1.37 -12.24
CA ARG A 253 1.41 0.87 -11.99
C ARG A 253 2.41 1.98 -11.79
N THR A 254 2.37 2.98 -12.66
CA THR A 254 3.30 4.11 -12.67
C THR A 254 3.22 4.93 -11.39
N LEU A 255 2.00 5.15 -10.87
CA LEU A 255 1.78 5.90 -9.62
C LEU A 255 2.33 5.18 -8.39
N SER A 256 2.54 3.86 -8.45
CA SER A 256 3.17 3.07 -7.39
C SER A 256 4.65 2.76 -7.66
N GLY A 257 5.23 3.34 -8.71
CA GLY A 257 6.64 3.09 -9.06
C GLY A 257 6.92 1.64 -9.47
N LEU A 258 5.92 0.93 -10.00
CA LEU A 258 5.98 -0.47 -10.41
C LEU A 258 6.25 -0.64 -11.92
N ASP A 259 6.68 0.40 -12.61
CA ASP A 259 6.92 0.35 -14.04
C ASP A 259 8.32 -0.19 -14.33
N TYR A 260 8.37 -1.38 -14.91
CA TYR A 260 9.61 -2.07 -15.29
C TYR A 260 9.80 -1.98 -16.82
N GLY A 261 10.53 -0.98 -17.31
CA GLY A 261 11.09 -1.05 -18.64
C GLY A 261 10.63 -0.10 -19.73
N GLY A 262 9.80 0.91 -19.40
CA GLY A 262 9.33 1.91 -20.40
C GLY A 262 9.95 3.30 -20.28
N GLY A 263 10.87 3.51 -19.34
CA GLY A 263 11.37 4.84 -19.00
C GLY A 263 10.31 5.67 -18.24
N PHE A 264 10.75 6.44 -17.24
CA PHE A 264 9.88 7.39 -16.54
C PHE A 264 9.58 8.58 -17.47
N SER A 265 8.42 8.56 -18.14
CA SER A 265 7.88 9.75 -18.82
C SER A 265 7.05 10.53 -17.83
N ALA A 266 7.45 11.78 -17.57
CA ALA A 266 6.68 12.69 -16.72
C ALA A 266 5.26 12.91 -17.26
N GLU A 267 5.11 12.91 -18.57
CA GLU A 267 3.82 13.04 -19.26
C GLU A 267 2.89 11.85 -18.99
N ARG A 268 3.41 10.64 -19.06
CA ARG A 268 2.64 9.42 -18.72
C ARG A 268 2.20 9.42 -17.26
N ILE A 269 3.10 9.80 -16.34
CA ILE A 269 2.78 9.89 -14.91
C ILE A 269 1.65 10.89 -14.67
N LEU A 270 1.71 12.05 -15.34
CA LEU A 270 0.66 13.07 -15.23
C LEU A 270 -0.67 12.58 -15.78
N HIS A 271 -0.66 11.91 -16.92
CA HIS A 271 -1.87 11.39 -17.53
C HIS A 271 -2.52 10.31 -16.66
N GLU A 272 -1.73 9.35 -16.17
CA GLU A 272 -2.24 8.32 -15.24
C GLU A 272 -2.74 8.94 -13.93
N TYR A 273 -2.06 9.99 -13.42
CA TYR A 273 -2.53 10.71 -12.24
C TYR A 273 -3.87 11.40 -12.49
N GLU A 274 -4.05 12.05 -13.63
CA GLU A 274 -5.29 12.73 -13.98
C GLU A 274 -6.46 11.73 -14.10
N VAL A 275 -6.22 10.58 -14.70
CA VAL A 275 -7.22 9.51 -14.75
C VAL A 275 -7.52 9.00 -13.35
N ALA A 276 -6.50 8.70 -12.52
CA ALA A 276 -6.67 8.25 -11.15
C ALA A 276 -7.43 9.28 -10.30
N LEU A 277 -7.12 10.57 -10.47
CA LEU A 277 -7.79 11.66 -9.77
C LEU A 277 -9.28 11.64 -10.03
N ASN A 278 -9.68 11.57 -11.29
CA ASN A 278 -11.09 11.66 -11.69
C ASN A 278 -11.88 10.36 -11.47
N THR A 279 -11.23 9.20 -11.51
CA THR A 279 -11.93 7.91 -11.42
C THR A 279 -11.94 7.29 -10.03
N VAL A 280 -10.94 7.61 -9.18
CA VAL A 280 -10.77 6.98 -7.87
C VAL A 280 -10.67 8.03 -6.77
N ILE A 281 -9.71 8.96 -6.89
CA ILE A 281 -9.31 9.80 -5.76
C ILE A 281 -10.42 10.75 -5.32
N LEU A 282 -11.06 11.48 -6.26
CA LEU A 282 -12.10 12.46 -5.92
C LEU A 282 -13.34 11.80 -5.29
N GLY A 283 -13.71 10.60 -5.76
CA GLY A 283 -14.81 9.83 -5.17
C GLY A 283 -14.51 9.46 -3.72
N GLU A 284 -13.35 8.88 -3.46
CA GLU A 284 -12.89 8.50 -2.12
C GLU A 284 -12.76 9.72 -1.19
N GLN A 285 -12.27 10.84 -1.70
CA GLN A 285 -12.18 12.10 -0.94
C GLN A 285 -13.57 12.62 -0.52
N ALA A 286 -14.53 12.58 -1.44
CA ALA A 286 -15.90 12.98 -1.14
C ALA A 286 -16.52 12.10 -0.06
N GLU A 287 -16.36 10.78 -0.15
CA GLU A 287 -16.86 9.83 0.85
C GLU A 287 -16.24 10.04 2.24
N LEU A 288 -14.94 10.37 2.31
CA LEU A 288 -14.29 10.65 3.60
C LEU A 288 -14.67 12.00 4.19
N LEU A 289 -14.79 13.04 3.36
CA LEU A 289 -15.08 14.41 3.83
C LEU A 289 -16.53 14.62 4.22
N GLU A 290 -17.48 14.02 3.50
CA GLU A 290 -18.90 14.29 3.72
C GLU A 290 -19.38 14.02 5.16
N PRO A 291 -19.07 12.87 5.80
CA PRO A 291 -19.39 12.66 7.19
C PRO A 291 -18.69 13.64 8.14
N ILE A 292 -17.45 14.01 7.84
CA ILE A 292 -16.70 14.99 8.64
C ILE A 292 -17.36 16.36 8.58
N ARG A 293 -17.77 16.82 7.40
CA ARG A 293 -18.49 18.08 7.21
C ARG A 293 -19.81 18.11 8.03
N ARG A 294 -20.56 17.00 7.98
CA ARG A 294 -21.80 16.85 8.79
C ARG A 294 -21.52 16.91 10.28
N VAL A 295 -20.47 16.26 10.76
CA VAL A 295 -20.06 16.30 12.17
C VAL A 295 -19.66 17.71 12.57
N ILE A 296 -18.84 18.40 11.77
CA ILE A 296 -18.42 19.79 12.03
C ILE A 296 -19.65 20.71 12.10
N GLY A 297 -20.52 20.63 11.10
CA GLY A 297 -21.76 21.44 11.07
C GLY A 297 -22.66 21.18 12.29
N ALA A 298 -22.84 19.91 12.68
CA ALA A 298 -23.68 19.53 13.79
C ALA A 298 -23.09 19.92 15.16
N VAL A 299 -21.77 19.91 15.33
CA VAL A 299 -21.08 20.15 16.60
C VAL A 299 -20.66 21.62 16.74
N LEU A 300 -19.99 22.18 15.74
CA LEU A 300 -19.46 23.54 15.79
C LEU A 300 -20.44 24.60 15.25
N GLY A 301 -21.51 24.16 14.56
CA GLY A 301 -22.50 25.07 14.01
C GLY A 301 -22.01 25.94 12.84
N CYS A 302 -20.88 25.59 12.24
CA CYS A 302 -20.32 26.29 11.07
C CYS A 302 -20.55 25.48 9.78
N ASP A 303 -20.61 26.17 8.65
CA ASP A 303 -20.63 25.51 7.34
C ASP A 303 -19.23 24.97 7.03
N ALA A 304 -19.12 23.70 6.78
CA ALA A 304 -17.88 23.04 6.43
C ALA A 304 -17.83 22.65 4.94
N SER A 305 -18.71 23.18 4.11
CA SER A 305 -18.78 22.87 2.67
C SER A 305 -17.53 23.30 1.92
N SER A 306 -16.86 24.36 2.39
CA SER A 306 -15.62 24.88 1.83
C SER A 306 -14.38 24.03 2.13
N LEU A 307 -14.50 23.01 3.00
CA LEU A 307 -13.37 22.15 3.37
C LEU A 307 -13.00 21.24 2.20
N GLU A 308 -11.82 21.43 1.63
CA GLU A 308 -11.36 20.67 0.47
C GLU A 308 -9.97 20.08 0.65
N ILE A 309 -9.72 18.93 0.01
CA ILE A 309 -8.40 18.29 -0.01
C ILE A 309 -7.60 18.83 -1.19
N VAL A 310 -6.38 19.31 -0.91
CA VAL A 310 -5.48 19.85 -1.94
C VAL A 310 -4.85 18.71 -2.72
N ASN A 311 -5.19 18.63 -4.00
CA ASN A 311 -4.62 17.69 -4.94
C ASN A 311 -3.48 18.32 -5.71
N ARG A 312 -2.32 17.66 -5.74
CA ARG A 312 -1.17 18.09 -6.56
C ARG A 312 -0.60 16.88 -7.31
N PRO A 313 -0.35 17.04 -8.61
CA PRO A 313 0.27 15.98 -9.39
C PRO A 313 1.67 15.64 -8.85
N PRO A 314 2.10 14.36 -8.96
CA PRO A 314 3.39 13.91 -8.45
C PRO A 314 4.60 14.49 -9.19
N THR A 315 4.39 15.00 -10.38
CA THR A 315 5.38 15.70 -11.20
C THR A 315 4.75 16.93 -11.83
N ARG A 316 5.56 17.86 -12.30
CA ARG A 316 5.09 19.05 -12.99
C ARG A 316 5.37 18.92 -14.48
N SER A 317 4.35 19.02 -15.33
CA SER A 317 4.58 19.38 -16.72
C SER A 317 4.56 20.90 -16.80
N LYS A 318 5.60 21.45 -17.41
CA LYS A 318 5.54 22.88 -17.80
C LYS A 318 4.69 22.95 -19.06
N PRO A 319 3.64 23.80 -19.09
CA PRO A 319 2.82 23.94 -20.28
C PRO A 319 3.70 24.29 -21.49
N VAL A 320 3.45 23.67 -22.61
CA VAL A 320 4.25 23.83 -23.84
C VAL A 320 4.19 25.29 -24.36
N TYR A 321 3.12 25.99 -23.99
CA TYR A 321 2.90 27.41 -24.28
C TYR A 321 3.52 28.36 -23.22
N MET A 322 4.13 27.84 -22.15
CA MET A 322 4.82 28.65 -21.16
C MET A 322 6.14 29.19 -21.75
N ARG A 323 6.43 30.46 -21.52
CA ARG A 323 7.72 31.05 -21.91
C ARG A 323 8.82 30.61 -20.94
N VAL A 324 10.07 30.63 -21.41
CA VAL A 324 11.23 30.24 -20.60
C VAL A 324 11.33 31.03 -19.32
N TRP A 325 11.14 32.37 -19.39
CA TRP A 325 11.21 33.21 -18.20
C TRP A 325 10.09 32.90 -17.18
N GLU A 326 8.89 32.54 -17.64
CA GLU A 326 7.79 32.15 -16.76
C GLU A 326 8.11 30.81 -16.04
N ALA A 327 8.71 29.88 -16.78
CA ALA A 327 9.15 28.61 -16.23
C ALA A 327 10.27 28.79 -15.20
N ARG A 328 11.25 29.66 -15.50
CA ARG A 328 12.35 29.99 -14.57
C ARG A 328 11.83 30.67 -13.31
N LYS A 329 10.89 31.61 -13.46
CA LYS A 329 10.22 32.27 -12.33
C LYS A 329 9.48 31.26 -11.45
N ALA A 330 8.77 30.33 -12.04
CA ALA A 330 8.04 29.28 -11.31
C ALA A 330 8.99 28.34 -10.54
N ASP A 331 10.22 28.13 -11.04
CA ASP A 331 11.25 27.30 -10.41
C ASP A 331 12.11 28.09 -9.39
N GLY A 332 11.86 29.38 -9.20
CA GLY A 332 12.67 30.23 -8.32
C GLY A 332 14.08 30.51 -8.84
N LEU A 333 14.29 30.38 -10.16
CA LEU A 333 15.55 30.70 -10.85
C LEU A 333 15.55 32.15 -11.32
N ASP A 334 16.76 32.71 -11.49
CA ASP A 334 16.91 34.06 -12.08
C ASP A 334 16.25 34.09 -13.44
N TYR A 335 15.43 35.13 -13.70
CA TYR A 335 14.69 35.29 -14.94
C TYR A 335 14.69 36.73 -15.38
N ASP A 336 14.70 36.92 -16.70
CA ASP A 336 14.57 38.24 -17.34
C ASP A 336 13.48 38.17 -18.42
N PRO A 337 12.32 38.81 -18.19
CA PRO A 337 11.26 38.87 -19.20
C PRO A 337 11.65 39.66 -20.47
N GLN A 338 12.73 40.45 -20.46
CA GLN A 338 13.23 41.22 -21.59
C GLN A 338 14.27 40.45 -22.42
N ASP A 339 14.82 39.36 -21.92
CA ASP A 339 15.76 38.51 -22.63
C ASP A 339 15.05 37.77 -23.78
N GLU A 340 15.40 38.05 -25.03
CA GLU A 340 14.82 37.42 -26.21
C GLU A 340 14.87 35.87 -26.16
N ARG A 341 15.93 35.30 -25.57
CA ARG A 341 16.08 33.83 -25.39
C ARG A 341 15.07 33.28 -24.40
N GLN A 342 14.71 34.05 -23.41
CA GLN A 342 13.72 33.65 -22.38
C GLN A 342 12.29 34.01 -22.81
N GLN A 343 12.11 34.75 -23.87
CA GLN A 343 10.82 35.02 -24.51
C GLN A 343 10.32 33.83 -25.35
N ALA A 344 11.20 32.93 -25.76
CA ALA A 344 10.83 31.74 -26.51
C ALA A 344 9.88 30.82 -25.72
N PHE A 345 8.97 30.17 -26.41
CA PHE A 345 8.15 29.11 -25.78
C PHE A 345 8.98 27.87 -25.54
N LEU A 346 8.66 27.11 -24.48
CA LEU A 346 9.34 25.86 -24.14
C LEU A 346 9.30 24.84 -25.30
N SER A 347 8.24 24.84 -26.10
CA SER A 347 8.11 24.02 -27.31
C SER A 347 9.16 24.32 -28.40
N GLU A 348 9.69 25.53 -28.42
CA GLU A 348 10.67 25.94 -29.44
C GLU A 348 12.08 25.50 -29.06
N ILE A 349 12.40 25.48 -27.76
CA ILE A 349 13.70 25.05 -27.26
C ILE A 349 13.95 23.58 -27.53
N THR A 350 12.91 22.72 -27.39
CA THR A 350 13.03 21.29 -27.68
C THR A 350 13.41 21.02 -29.15
N LYS A 351 13.05 21.91 -30.05
CA LYS A 351 13.44 21.82 -31.48
C LYS A 351 14.91 22.23 -31.77
N TYR A 352 15.48 23.10 -30.93
CA TYR A 352 16.86 23.59 -31.11
C TYR A 352 17.89 22.62 -30.56
N ASN A 353 17.59 21.87 -29.44
CA ASN A 353 18.51 20.92 -28.85
C ASN A 353 18.69 19.62 -29.67
N VAL A 354 17.78 19.33 -30.62
CA VAL A 354 17.90 18.15 -31.48
C VAL A 354 18.79 18.43 -32.73
N ARG A 355 19.01 19.74 -33.06
CA ARG A 355 19.81 20.15 -34.22
C ARG A 355 21.29 20.44 -33.89
N SER A 356 21.68 20.50 -32.63
CA SER A 356 23.08 20.81 -32.24
C SER A 356 23.89 19.57 -31.82
N ILE A 357 23.38 18.36 -32.03
CA ILE A 357 24.06 17.08 -31.83
C ILE A 357 24.03 16.29 -33.16
N GLY A 358 24.32 16.96 -34.25
CA GLY A 358 24.51 16.37 -35.57
C GLY A 358 25.80 16.89 -36.15
#